data_ec2ca487cd0f2739b3899225c8194594
#
_entry.id   ec2ca487cd0f2739b3899225c8194594
#
_cell.length_a   1.000
_cell.length_b   1.000
_cell.length_c   1.000
_cell.angle_alpha   90.00
_cell.angle_beta   90.00
_cell.angle_gamma   90.00
#
_symmetry.space_group_name_H-M   'P 1'
#
loop_
_entity.id
_entity.type
_entity.pdbx_description
1 polymer ?
#
loop_
_entity_poly.entity_id
_entity_poly.type
_entity_poly.pdbx_seq_one_letter_code
_entity_poly.pdbx_strand_id
1 'polypeptide(L)'
;VSDEEQAPRRTLLLGQSARIRIWDRASGEVRTVFESTERLYEAPNWASDERLLVNGDGLLWTLPVDGSEPPREVPATGLPPVNNDHVLSPNGQTVFASTNDWHIWAVPLAGGAARRVTRDDGGMHFLHGIHPDGTRLAYVRLDPDGEDWWASATIHTVETDGGDDIAITSHPGPADGCEWTPDGQWVLFNTEQFSTAAGHSQLARIRSDGTGLEQLTFDQRVNWFPHISPDGEVVVYLSYPSGTTGHPADLPVELRLVHLGGTRDAWQHPTTIVALNGGQGTINVPSWAPDSTAFAFVDYPVATV
;
A
#
# COMPACT_ATOMS: atom_id res chain seq x y z
N VAL A 1 -9.52 -24.16 -20.36
CA VAL A 1 -9.33 -23.24 -19.23
C VAL A 1 -10.57 -22.37 -19.21
N SER A 2 -11.44 -22.59 -18.23
CA SER A 2 -12.70 -21.89 -18.03
C SER A 2 -12.42 -20.45 -17.63
N ASP A 3 -13.23 -19.52 -18.10
CA ASP A 3 -13.31 -18.13 -17.60
C ASP A 3 -13.52 -18.20 -16.08
N GLU A 4 -12.44 -18.14 -15.29
CA GLU A 4 -12.49 -17.95 -13.87
C GLU A 4 -13.01 -16.53 -13.65
N GLU A 5 -14.16 -16.46 -13.01
CA GLU A 5 -14.87 -15.26 -12.63
C GLU A 5 -13.92 -14.41 -11.74
N GLN A 6 -13.23 -13.46 -12.36
CA GLN A 6 -12.42 -12.48 -11.63
C GLN A 6 -13.35 -11.79 -10.63
N ALA A 7 -12.92 -11.67 -9.38
CA ALA A 7 -13.67 -10.91 -8.38
C ALA A 7 -14.08 -9.54 -8.96
N PRO A 8 -15.34 -9.12 -8.79
CA PRO A 8 -15.82 -7.89 -9.40
C PRO A 8 -14.95 -6.73 -8.91
N ARG A 9 -14.42 -5.95 -9.87
CA ARG A 9 -13.61 -4.76 -9.57
C ARG A 9 -14.41 -3.79 -8.71
N ARG A 10 -13.78 -3.27 -7.64
CA ARG A 10 -14.39 -2.23 -6.81
C ARG A 10 -14.73 -1.00 -7.65
N THR A 11 -15.90 -0.44 -7.43
CA THR A 11 -16.40 0.80 -8.05
C THR A 11 -16.97 1.72 -6.98
N LEU A 12 -17.16 3.00 -7.29
CA LEU A 12 -17.83 3.93 -6.40
C LEU A 12 -19.28 3.49 -6.14
N LEU A 13 -19.70 3.61 -4.88
CA LEU A 13 -21.11 3.42 -4.50
C LEU A 13 -21.95 4.59 -4.99
N LEU A 14 -23.27 4.43 -5.03
CA LEU A 14 -24.18 5.53 -5.38
C LEU A 14 -24.02 6.72 -4.43
N GLY A 15 -23.71 7.89 -4.97
CA GLY A 15 -23.49 9.13 -4.21
C GLY A 15 -22.11 9.20 -3.53
N GLN A 16 -21.22 8.24 -3.79
CA GLN A 16 -19.85 8.27 -3.30
C GLN A 16 -18.93 9.03 -4.24
N SER A 17 -17.88 9.64 -3.70
CA SER A 17 -16.76 10.19 -4.47
C SER A 17 -15.44 9.62 -3.99
N ALA A 18 -14.43 9.55 -4.88
CA ALA A 18 -13.03 9.32 -4.53
C ALA A 18 -12.34 10.69 -4.50
N ARG A 19 -11.80 11.07 -3.33
CA ARG A 19 -11.03 12.31 -3.16
C ARG A 19 -9.58 12.00 -2.91
N ILE A 20 -8.71 12.37 -3.85
CA ILE A 20 -7.26 12.34 -3.68
C ILE A 20 -6.88 13.56 -2.85
N ARG A 21 -6.25 13.33 -1.70
CA ARG A 21 -5.96 14.35 -0.71
C ARG A 21 -4.50 14.32 -0.29
N ILE A 22 -4.01 15.44 0.24
CA ILE A 22 -2.68 15.58 0.80
C ILE A 22 -2.81 16.13 2.22
N TRP A 23 -2.14 15.49 3.16
CA TRP A 23 -1.92 15.97 4.52
C TRP A 23 -0.54 16.62 4.61
N ASP A 24 -0.48 17.83 5.12
CA ASP A 24 0.76 18.60 5.34
C ASP A 24 1.27 18.38 6.77
N ARG A 25 2.54 17.95 6.90
CA ARG A 25 3.13 17.57 8.19
C ARG A 25 3.33 18.75 9.14
N ALA A 26 3.66 19.92 8.60
CA ALA A 26 3.96 21.09 9.43
C ALA A 26 2.71 21.76 9.99
N SER A 27 1.65 21.88 9.19
CA SER A 27 0.40 22.55 9.59
C SER A 27 -0.65 21.58 10.13
N GLY A 28 -0.58 20.27 9.75
CA GLY A 28 -1.63 19.29 9.98
C GLY A 28 -2.85 19.48 9.09
N GLU A 29 -2.79 20.39 8.12
CA GLU A 29 -3.90 20.68 7.21
C GLU A 29 -4.05 19.58 6.15
N VAL A 30 -5.29 19.37 5.73
CA VAL A 30 -5.64 18.45 4.63
C VAL A 30 -6.25 19.24 3.50
N ARG A 31 -5.70 19.10 2.30
CA ARG A 31 -6.27 19.69 1.08
C ARG A 31 -6.70 18.59 0.10
N THR A 32 -7.72 18.86 -0.70
CA THR A 32 -8.13 18.00 -1.81
C THR A 32 -7.35 18.41 -3.07
N VAL A 33 -6.73 17.42 -3.72
CA VAL A 33 -6.00 17.58 -4.99
C VAL A 33 -6.97 17.36 -6.16
N PHE A 34 -7.77 16.28 -6.07
CA PHE A 34 -8.73 15.93 -7.11
C PHE A 34 -9.91 15.16 -6.49
N GLU A 35 -11.10 15.33 -7.07
CA GLU A 35 -12.30 14.58 -6.69
C GLU A 35 -12.97 14.01 -7.92
N SER A 36 -13.41 12.76 -7.85
CA SER A 36 -14.15 12.07 -8.91
C SER A 36 -15.40 11.42 -8.34
N THR A 37 -16.52 11.61 -9.03
CA THR A 37 -17.79 10.90 -8.80
C THR A 37 -18.06 9.83 -9.86
N GLU A 38 -17.16 9.68 -10.82
CA GLU A 38 -17.32 8.75 -11.96
C GLU A 38 -16.34 7.57 -11.85
N ARG A 39 -15.11 7.84 -11.42
CA ARG A 39 -14.06 6.83 -11.33
C ARG A 39 -13.54 6.69 -9.92
N LEU A 40 -13.40 5.45 -9.50
CA LEU A 40 -12.67 5.11 -8.28
C LEU A 40 -11.18 5.25 -8.53
N TYR A 41 -10.53 6.19 -7.83
CA TYR A 41 -9.07 6.26 -7.74
C TYR A 41 -8.63 5.75 -6.38
N GLU A 42 -7.47 5.08 -6.33
CA GLU A 42 -6.96 4.42 -5.12
C GLU A 42 -5.44 4.60 -5.00
N ALA A 43 -4.93 4.40 -3.77
CA ALA A 43 -3.53 4.11 -3.46
C ALA A 43 -2.50 5.07 -4.09
N PRO A 44 -2.42 6.34 -3.65
CA PRO A 44 -1.51 7.30 -4.25
C PRO A 44 -0.05 7.02 -3.86
N ASN A 45 0.85 6.93 -4.86
CA ASN A 45 2.28 7.11 -4.66
C ASN A 45 2.69 8.55 -4.99
N TRP A 46 3.74 9.05 -4.36
CA TRP A 46 4.30 10.37 -4.69
C TRP A 46 5.55 10.21 -5.56
N ALA A 47 5.49 10.75 -6.77
CA ALA A 47 6.62 10.79 -7.68
C ALA A 47 7.52 12.02 -7.42
N SER A 48 8.81 11.90 -7.76
CA SER A 48 9.82 12.96 -7.51
C SER A 48 9.63 14.23 -8.33
N ASP A 49 8.76 14.22 -9.34
CA ASP A 49 8.45 15.34 -10.22
C ASP A 49 7.18 16.12 -9.79
N GLU A 50 6.82 16.06 -8.52
CA GLU A 50 5.60 16.66 -7.95
C GLU A 50 4.30 16.15 -8.60
N ARG A 51 4.27 14.88 -8.94
CA ARG A 51 3.08 14.19 -9.41
C ARG A 51 2.71 13.05 -8.47
N LEU A 52 1.42 12.75 -8.41
CA LEU A 52 0.91 11.53 -7.80
C LEU A 52 0.67 10.49 -8.89
N LEU A 53 0.98 9.23 -8.57
CA LEU A 53 0.56 8.05 -9.30
C LEU A 53 -0.58 7.41 -8.52
N VAL A 54 -1.66 7.06 -9.18
CA VAL A 54 -2.83 6.36 -8.62
C VAL A 54 -3.28 5.28 -9.57
N ASN A 55 -4.02 4.29 -9.09
CA ASN A 55 -4.74 3.37 -9.96
C ASN A 55 -6.22 3.75 -10.07
N GLY A 56 -6.86 3.29 -11.12
CA GLY A 56 -8.31 3.44 -11.34
C GLY A 56 -8.73 2.69 -12.59
N ASP A 57 -9.85 1.95 -12.51
CA ASP A 57 -10.37 1.10 -13.61
C ASP A 57 -9.36 0.06 -14.14
N GLY A 58 -8.40 -0.39 -13.30
CA GLY A 58 -7.34 -1.31 -13.68
C GLY A 58 -6.21 -0.69 -14.51
N LEU A 59 -6.13 0.62 -14.52
CA LEU A 59 -5.11 1.42 -15.21
C LEU A 59 -4.33 2.26 -14.20
N LEU A 60 -3.17 2.72 -14.61
CA LEU A 60 -2.34 3.67 -13.87
C LEU A 60 -2.58 5.10 -14.38
N TRP A 61 -2.65 6.04 -13.46
CA TRP A 61 -2.91 7.45 -13.74
C TRP A 61 -1.93 8.35 -13.00
N THR A 62 -1.56 9.48 -13.60
CA THR A 62 -0.74 10.50 -12.94
C THR A 62 -1.47 11.84 -12.95
N LEU A 63 -1.30 12.64 -11.87
CA LEU A 63 -1.81 13.99 -11.77
C LEU A 63 -0.83 14.87 -10.98
N PRO A 64 -0.77 16.20 -11.26
CA PRO A 64 0.06 17.11 -10.47
C PRO A 64 -0.42 17.20 -9.02
N VAL A 65 0.51 17.33 -8.07
CA VAL A 65 0.19 17.48 -6.64
C VAL A 65 -0.59 18.74 -6.31
N ASP A 66 -0.50 19.77 -7.16
CA ASP A 66 -1.25 21.02 -7.00
C ASP A 66 -2.69 20.96 -7.52
N GLY A 67 -3.07 19.86 -8.19
CA GLY A 67 -4.40 19.68 -8.78
C GLY A 67 -4.69 20.54 -10.01
N SER A 68 -3.65 21.13 -10.62
CA SER A 68 -3.80 22.03 -11.79
C SER A 68 -4.31 21.33 -13.06
N GLU A 69 -4.18 19.99 -13.12
CA GLU A 69 -4.63 19.17 -14.24
C GLU A 69 -5.35 17.92 -13.74
N PRO A 70 -6.34 17.40 -14.50
CA PRO A 70 -6.98 16.13 -14.16
C PRO A 70 -6.00 14.95 -14.34
N PRO A 71 -6.31 13.77 -13.74
CA PRO A 71 -5.51 12.55 -13.92
C PRO A 71 -5.37 12.19 -15.40
N ARG A 72 -4.14 11.85 -15.81
CA ARG A 72 -3.79 11.35 -17.15
C ARG A 72 -3.33 9.91 -17.06
N GLU A 73 -3.81 9.07 -17.96
CA GLU A 73 -3.42 7.67 -18.06
C GLU A 73 -1.93 7.51 -18.40
N VAL A 74 -1.26 6.56 -17.74
CA VAL A 74 0.08 6.08 -18.13
C VAL A 74 -0.10 5.09 -19.29
N PRO A 75 0.39 5.40 -20.50
CA PRO A 75 0.14 4.57 -21.67
C PRO A 75 0.98 3.30 -21.67
N ALA A 76 0.54 2.29 -20.93
CA ALA A 76 1.23 1.01 -20.77
C ALA A 76 0.78 -0.02 -21.81
N THR A 77 1.72 -0.60 -22.56
CA THR A 77 1.43 -1.65 -23.53
C THR A 77 1.73 -3.02 -22.95
N GLY A 78 0.75 -3.93 -22.99
CA GLY A 78 0.89 -5.30 -22.51
C GLY A 78 0.85 -5.44 -20.98
N LEU A 79 0.49 -4.38 -20.24
CA LEU A 79 0.23 -4.45 -18.82
C LEU A 79 -1.19 -5.02 -18.61
N PRO A 80 -1.35 -6.13 -17.87
CA PRO A 80 -2.67 -6.58 -17.45
C PRO A 80 -3.34 -5.54 -16.53
N PRO A 81 -4.66 -5.61 -16.30
CA PRO A 81 -5.33 -4.71 -15.37
C PRO A 81 -4.68 -4.74 -13.99
N VAL A 82 -4.29 -3.57 -13.47
CA VAL A 82 -3.66 -3.42 -12.15
C VAL A 82 -4.69 -3.42 -11.04
N ASN A 83 -4.27 -3.83 -9.85
CA ASN A 83 -4.97 -3.58 -8.58
C ASN A 83 -4.42 -2.29 -7.93
N ASN A 84 -4.63 -2.11 -6.61
CA ASN A 84 -4.18 -0.94 -5.87
C ASN A 84 -2.82 -1.09 -5.17
N ASP A 85 -2.02 -2.07 -5.60
CA ASP A 85 -0.69 -2.34 -5.05
C ASP A 85 0.37 -2.03 -6.10
N HIS A 86 0.96 -0.85 -6.01
CA HIS A 86 1.99 -0.39 -6.93
C HIS A 86 3.01 0.51 -6.22
N VAL A 87 4.25 0.49 -6.69
CA VAL A 87 5.33 1.32 -6.15
C VAL A 87 6.15 1.95 -7.27
N LEU A 88 6.77 3.09 -6.97
CA LEU A 88 7.72 3.75 -7.87
C LEU A 88 9.15 3.32 -7.54
N SER A 89 9.96 3.12 -8.58
CA SER A 89 11.41 3.02 -8.39
C SER A 89 11.96 4.30 -7.76
N PRO A 90 13.04 4.24 -6.95
CA PRO A 90 13.59 5.42 -6.27
C PRO A 90 14.01 6.56 -7.22
N ASN A 91 14.33 6.24 -8.48
CA ASN A 91 14.60 7.24 -9.50
C ASN A 91 13.34 7.79 -10.20
N GLY A 92 12.13 7.33 -9.80
CA GLY A 92 10.85 7.77 -10.36
C GLY A 92 10.58 7.37 -11.81
N GLN A 93 11.37 6.48 -12.41
CA GLN A 93 11.24 6.16 -13.85
C GLN A 93 10.42 4.91 -14.14
N THR A 94 10.30 4.01 -13.19
CA THR A 94 9.60 2.73 -13.36
C THR A 94 8.51 2.58 -12.30
N VAL A 95 7.33 2.16 -12.74
CA VAL A 95 6.25 1.70 -11.87
C VAL A 95 6.32 0.18 -11.83
N PHE A 96 6.29 -0.38 -10.62
CA PHE A 96 6.01 -1.79 -10.39
C PHE A 96 4.59 -1.90 -9.88
N ALA A 97 3.80 -2.83 -10.39
CA ALA A 97 2.39 -2.99 -10.03
C ALA A 97 1.98 -4.45 -10.00
N SER A 98 1.17 -4.81 -9.02
CA SER A 98 0.43 -6.07 -9.03
C SER A 98 -0.74 -5.98 -9.98
N THR A 99 -1.02 -7.08 -10.67
CA THR A 99 -2.04 -7.16 -11.69
C THR A 99 -3.00 -8.31 -11.44
N ASN A 100 -4.15 -8.31 -12.11
CA ASN A 100 -5.20 -9.31 -11.94
C ASN A 100 -4.82 -10.72 -12.46
N ASP A 101 -3.65 -10.87 -13.07
CA ASP A 101 -3.05 -12.17 -13.40
C ASP A 101 -2.17 -12.73 -12.26
N TRP A 102 -2.24 -12.10 -11.08
CA TRP A 102 -1.53 -12.48 -9.85
C TRP A 102 0.00 -12.31 -9.92
N HIS A 103 0.49 -11.50 -10.87
CA HIS A 103 1.91 -11.20 -11.05
C HIS A 103 2.24 -9.73 -10.79
N ILE A 104 3.51 -9.49 -10.49
CA ILE A 104 4.08 -8.13 -10.45
C ILE A 104 4.69 -7.83 -11.82
N TRP A 105 4.34 -6.66 -12.35
CA TRP A 105 4.83 -6.14 -13.62
C TRP A 105 5.57 -4.82 -13.43
N ALA A 106 6.51 -4.54 -14.31
CA ALA A 106 7.23 -3.28 -14.39
C ALA A 106 6.86 -2.56 -15.69
N VAL A 107 6.62 -1.25 -15.61
CA VAL A 107 6.33 -0.39 -16.77
C VAL A 107 7.01 0.97 -16.59
N PRO A 108 7.56 1.61 -17.64
CA PRO A 108 8.08 2.96 -17.54
C PRO A 108 6.96 3.94 -17.14
N LEU A 109 7.21 4.86 -16.19
CA LEU A 109 6.23 5.88 -15.78
C LEU A 109 5.84 6.79 -16.96
N ALA A 110 6.74 7.03 -17.90
CA ALA A 110 6.45 7.77 -19.13
C ALA A 110 5.60 6.97 -20.14
N GLY A 111 5.24 5.73 -19.83
CA GLY A 111 4.57 4.79 -20.73
C GLY A 111 5.54 3.93 -21.52
N GLY A 112 4.99 2.85 -22.09
CA GLY A 112 5.77 1.89 -22.90
C GLY A 112 5.37 0.44 -22.66
N ALA A 113 6.23 -0.49 -23.09
CA ALA A 113 6.00 -1.91 -22.93
C ALA A 113 6.20 -2.37 -21.48
N ALA A 114 5.22 -3.09 -20.95
CA ALA A 114 5.31 -3.71 -19.64
C ALA A 114 6.13 -5.01 -19.70
N ARG A 115 6.78 -5.34 -18.57
CA ARG A 115 7.56 -6.56 -18.38
C ARG A 115 7.14 -7.23 -17.07
N ARG A 116 6.83 -8.52 -17.11
CA ARG A 116 6.56 -9.29 -15.89
C ARG A 116 7.84 -9.45 -15.07
N VAL A 117 7.73 -9.28 -13.76
CA VAL A 117 8.82 -9.42 -12.79
C VAL A 117 8.79 -10.79 -12.12
N THR A 118 7.66 -11.18 -11.54
CA THR A 118 7.53 -12.45 -10.83
C THR A 118 7.44 -13.64 -11.77
N ARG A 119 7.94 -14.79 -11.31
CA ARG A 119 7.84 -16.06 -12.03
C ARG A 119 6.44 -16.65 -11.86
N ASP A 120 6.09 -17.57 -12.73
CA ASP A 120 4.91 -18.39 -12.59
C ASP A 120 5.25 -19.57 -11.66
N ASP A 121 4.94 -19.41 -10.39
CA ASP A 121 5.17 -20.40 -9.33
C ASP A 121 3.88 -20.92 -8.70
N GLY A 122 2.73 -20.56 -9.29
CA GLY A 122 1.39 -20.89 -8.82
C GLY A 122 0.90 -20.01 -7.67
N GLY A 123 1.70 -19.07 -7.15
CA GLY A 123 1.34 -18.14 -6.10
C GLY A 123 0.67 -16.86 -6.61
N MET A 124 0.01 -16.13 -5.72
CA MET A 124 -0.48 -14.77 -5.95
C MET A 124 0.48 -13.77 -5.32
N HIS A 125 0.78 -12.66 -6.00
CA HIS A 125 1.80 -11.70 -5.61
C HIS A 125 1.20 -10.29 -5.47
N PHE A 126 1.21 -9.73 -4.24
CA PHE A 126 0.67 -8.41 -3.92
C PHE A 126 1.79 -7.49 -3.46
N LEU A 127 2.08 -6.45 -4.24
CA LEU A 127 3.24 -5.59 -4.09
C LEU A 127 2.98 -4.45 -3.11
N HIS A 128 3.90 -4.24 -2.15
CA HIS A 128 3.75 -3.13 -1.20
C HIS A 128 4.99 -2.25 -1.05
N GLY A 129 6.19 -2.75 -1.34
CA GLY A 129 7.41 -2.00 -1.09
C GLY A 129 8.51 -2.20 -2.12
N ILE A 130 9.44 -1.27 -2.14
CA ILE A 130 10.71 -1.36 -2.88
C ILE A 130 11.86 -0.97 -1.95
N HIS A 131 12.96 -1.71 -2.02
CA HIS A 131 14.16 -1.39 -1.27
C HIS A 131 14.72 -0.02 -1.69
N PRO A 132 15.24 0.82 -0.76
CA PRO A 132 15.71 2.18 -1.08
C PRO A 132 16.78 2.26 -2.17
N ASP A 133 17.57 1.21 -2.38
CA ASP A 133 18.54 1.14 -3.47
C ASP A 133 17.93 0.76 -4.84
N GLY A 134 16.63 0.43 -4.87
CA GLY A 134 15.90 0.09 -6.08
C GLY A 134 16.14 -1.32 -6.63
N THR A 135 16.83 -2.19 -5.90
CA THR A 135 17.23 -3.52 -6.40
C THR A 135 16.22 -4.63 -6.11
N ARG A 136 15.36 -4.47 -5.07
CA ARG A 136 14.42 -5.50 -4.62
C ARG A 136 13.03 -4.92 -4.35
N LEU A 137 12.00 -5.72 -4.64
CA LEU A 137 10.61 -5.48 -4.27
C LEU A 137 10.27 -6.31 -3.02
N ALA A 138 9.40 -5.76 -2.15
CA ALA A 138 8.74 -6.52 -1.08
C ALA A 138 7.28 -6.70 -1.43
N TYR A 139 6.79 -7.92 -1.28
CA TYR A 139 5.44 -8.27 -1.66
C TYR A 139 4.89 -9.37 -0.76
N VAL A 140 3.58 -9.51 -0.76
CA VAL A 140 2.88 -10.61 -0.09
C VAL A 140 2.66 -11.73 -1.09
N ARG A 141 3.08 -12.94 -0.73
CA ARG A 141 2.80 -14.16 -1.48
C ARG A 141 1.71 -14.95 -0.78
N LEU A 142 0.72 -15.34 -1.55
CA LEU A 142 -0.40 -16.18 -1.12
C LEU A 142 -0.39 -17.47 -1.95
N ASP A 143 -0.71 -18.59 -1.29
CA ASP A 143 -0.92 -19.87 -1.96
C ASP A 143 -2.44 -20.07 -2.19
N PRO A 144 -2.90 -20.16 -3.45
CA PRO A 144 -4.34 -20.30 -3.76
C PRO A 144 -4.91 -21.67 -3.43
N ASP A 145 -4.06 -22.66 -3.10
CA ASP A 145 -4.46 -24.05 -2.88
C ASP A 145 -4.90 -24.28 -1.41
N GLY A 146 -6.03 -23.71 -1.00
CA GLY A 146 -6.53 -23.92 0.35
C GLY A 146 -7.93 -23.34 0.59
N GLU A 147 -8.64 -23.82 1.63
CA GLU A 147 -9.91 -23.24 2.05
C GLU A 147 -9.73 -21.81 2.62
N ASP A 148 -8.56 -21.54 3.20
CA ASP A 148 -8.16 -20.23 3.74
C ASP A 148 -6.80 -19.83 3.16
N TRP A 149 -6.80 -19.29 1.95
CA TRP A 149 -5.60 -18.79 1.27
C TRP A 149 -4.98 -17.57 1.96
N TRP A 150 -5.78 -16.78 2.73
CA TRP A 150 -5.25 -15.69 3.54
C TRP A 150 -4.29 -16.18 4.63
N ALA A 151 -4.56 -17.32 5.24
CA ALA A 151 -3.67 -17.90 6.25
C ALA A 151 -2.27 -18.20 5.72
N SER A 152 -2.08 -18.32 4.40
CA SER A 152 -0.79 -18.56 3.75
C SER A 152 0.04 -17.29 3.51
N ALA A 153 -0.52 -16.09 3.74
CA ALA A 153 0.10 -14.82 3.43
C ALA A 153 1.46 -14.64 4.13
N THR A 154 2.52 -14.56 3.33
CA THR A 154 3.89 -14.36 3.79
C THR A 154 4.58 -13.26 2.99
N ILE A 155 5.50 -12.54 3.63
CA ILE A 155 6.27 -11.49 2.97
C ILE A 155 7.48 -12.12 2.30
N HIS A 156 7.61 -11.81 1.03
CA HIS A 156 8.72 -12.18 0.16
C HIS A 156 9.44 -10.94 -0.37
N THR A 157 10.65 -11.16 -0.83
CA THR A 157 11.39 -10.17 -1.60
C THR A 157 11.89 -10.79 -2.91
N VAL A 158 11.78 -10.04 -3.99
CA VAL A 158 12.25 -10.45 -5.32
C VAL A 158 13.10 -9.34 -5.93
N GLU A 159 14.13 -9.68 -6.70
CA GLU A 159 14.90 -8.68 -7.45
C GLU A 159 14.03 -7.98 -8.50
N THR A 160 14.24 -6.68 -8.70
CA THR A 160 13.42 -5.86 -9.64
C THR A 160 13.52 -6.33 -11.09
N ASP A 161 14.52 -7.13 -11.45
CA ASP A 161 14.65 -7.76 -12.76
C ASP A 161 14.06 -9.20 -12.83
N GLY A 162 13.57 -9.73 -11.70
CA GLY A 162 12.94 -11.05 -11.62
C GLY A 162 13.90 -12.17 -11.20
N GLY A 163 14.98 -11.83 -10.52
CA GLY A 163 15.98 -12.77 -9.98
C GLY A 163 15.51 -13.55 -8.76
N ASP A 164 16.34 -13.54 -7.71
CA ASP A 164 16.11 -14.31 -6.49
C ASP A 164 14.87 -13.87 -5.72
N ASP A 165 14.00 -14.82 -5.44
CA ASP A 165 12.80 -14.70 -4.62
C ASP A 165 13.02 -15.35 -3.26
N ILE A 166 12.87 -14.59 -2.18
CA ILE A 166 13.20 -15.00 -0.82
C ILE A 166 12.06 -14.67 0.14
N ALA A 167 11.54 -15.68 0.84
CA ALA A 167 10.62 -15.48 1.96
C ALA A 167 11.36 -14.87 3.15
N ILE A 168 10.89 -13.75 3.70
CA ILE A 168 11.43 -13.12 4.90
C ILE A 168 10.56 -13.32 6.14
N THR A 169 9.29 -13.69 5.97
CA THR A 169 8.44 -14.17 7.05
C THR A 169 8.08 -15.63 6.84
N SER A 170 7.78 -16.33 7.94
CA SER A 170 7.28 -17.70 7.94
C SER A 170 6.10 -17.79 8.90
N HIS A 171 5.20 -18.74 8.66
CA HIS A 171 4.09 -19.00 9.59
C HIS A 171 4.55 -19.18 11.05
N PRO A 172 3.69 -18.89 12.03
CA PRO A 172 2.25 -18.73 11.95
C PRO A 172 1.79 -17.27 11.79
N GLY A 173 0.67 -17.08 11.08
CA GLY A 173 -0.09 -15.85 10.98
C GLY A 173 0.18 -15.06 9.70
N PRO A 174 -0.89 -14.62 9.02
CA PRO A 174 -0.78 -13.86 7.79
C PRO A 174 -0.05 -12.54 8.03
N ALA A 175 0.70 -12.10 7.03
CA ALA A 175 1.46 -10.86 7.02
C ALA A 175 1.21 -10.10 5.71
N ASP A 176 1.09 -8.75 5.78
CA ASP A 176 0.77 -7.89 4.64
C ASP A 176 1.35 -6.48 4.81
N GLY A 177 1.21 -5.62 3.78
CA GLY A 177 1.51 -4.21 3.82
C GLY A 177 2.98 -3.89 4.10
N CYS A 178 3.89 -4.60 3.44
CA CYS A 178 5.32 -4.56 3.72
C CYS A 178 6.04 -3.38 3.05
N GLU A 179 6.79 -2.60 3.84
CA GLU A 179 7.60 -1.48 3.36
C GLU A 179 8.96 -1.45 4.07
N TRP A 180 10.05 -1.19 3.32
CA TRP A 180 11.37 -0.99 3.91
C TRP A 180 11.51 0.35 4.62
N THR A 181 12.29 0.33 5.70
CA THR A 181 12.84 1.56 6.28
C THR A 181 13.79 2.24 5.30
N PRO A 182 13.96 3.59 5.37
CA PRO A 182 14.84 4.33 4.46
C PRO A 182 16.30 3.90 4.48
N ASP A 183 16.77 3.25 5.55
CA ASP A 183 18.12 2.68 5.64
C ASP A 183 18.21 1.24 5.07
N GLY A 184 17.10 0.68 4.60
CA GLY A 184 17.01 -0.67 4.02
C GLY A 184 17.22 -1.81 5.01
N GLN A 185 17.33 -1.54 6.32
CA GLN A 185 17.66 -2.58 7.30
C GLN A 185 16.45 -3.35 7.81
N TRP A 186 15.28 -2.72 7.83
CA TRP A 186 14.05 -3.28 8.35
C TRP A 186 12.93 -3.22 7.32
N VAL A 187 12.00 -4.16 7.44
CA VAL A 187 10.71 -4.16 6.76
C VAL A 187 9.63 -3.99 7.82
N LEU A 188 8.84 -2.93 7.71
CA LEU A 188 7.61 -2.73 8.46
C LEU A 188 6.48 -3.47 7.74
N PHE A 189 5.55 -4.03 8.50
CA PHE A 189 4.39 -4.74 7.95
C PHE A 189 3.30 -4.88 9.01
N ASN A 190 2.17 -5.42 8.64
CA ASN A 190 1.12 -5.82 9.57
C ASN A 190 0.94 -7.33 9.58
N THR A 191 0.56 -7.89 10.73
CA THR A 191 0.38 -9.34 10.90
C THR A 191 -0.58 -9.67 12.03
N GLU A 192 -1.24 -10.82 11.92
CA GLU A 192 -2.12 -11.36 12.95
C GLU A 192 -1.40 -12.29 13.95
N GLN A 193 -0.13 -12.62 13.73
CA GLN A 193 0.59 -13.63 14.51
C GLN A 193 0.72 -13.35 16.01
N PHE A 194 0.52 -12.10 16.44
CA PHE A 194 0.61 -11.70 17.84
C PHE A 194 -0.73 -11.71 18.57
N SER A 195 -1.82 -12.04 17.88
CA SER A 195 -3.18 -12.06 18.44
C SER A 195 -3.78 -13.45 18.40
N THR A 196 -4.62 -13.75 19.39
CA THR A 196 -5.48 -14.94 19.38
C THR A 196 -6.85 -14.67 18.77
N ALA A 197 -7.18 -13.40 18.51
CA ALA A 197 -8.41 -12.99 17.83
C ALA A 197 -8.15 -12.96 16.31
N ALA A 198 -8.90 -13.73 15.55
CA ALA A 198 -8.82 -13.74 14.09
C ALA A 198 -9.09 -12.33 13.53
N GLY A 199 -8.33 -11.92 12.53
CA GLY A 199 -8.43 -10.61 11.90
C GLY A 199 -7.81 -9.46 12.71
N HIS A 200 -7.32 -9.71 13.93
CA HIS A 200 -6.71 -8.67 14.74
C HIS A 200 -5.25 -8.43 14.34
N SER A 201 -5.09 -7.71 13.23
CA SER A 201 -3.79 -7.34 12.68
C SER A 201 -3.15 -6.20 13.47
N GLN A 202 -1.85 -6.34 13.77
CA GLN A 202 -1.00 -5.36 14.44
C GLN A 202 0.27 -5.10 13.63
N LEU A 203 0.84 -3.91 13.77
CA LEU A 203 2.08 -3.58 13.09
C LEU A 203 3.27 -4.29 13.72
N ALA A 204 4.20 -4.67 12.87
CA ALA A 204 5.45 -5.32 13.23
C ALA A 204 6.59 -4.83 12.34
N ARG A 205 7.81 -5.22 12.68
CA ARG A 205 8.97 -5.10 11.81
C ARG A 205 9.85 -6.34 11.90
N ILE A 206 10.57 -6.60 10.84
CA ILE A 206 11.54 -7.67 10.73
C ILE A 206 12.77 -7.16 9.98
N ARG A 207 13.94 -7.69 10.24
CA ARG A 207 15.12 -7.34 9.44
C ARG A 207 14.99 -7.88 8.01
N SER A 208 15.65 -7.22 7.07
CA SER A 208 15.65 -7.65 5.66
C SER A 208 16.17 -9.08 5.44
N ASP A 209 16.91 -9.63 6.41
CA ASP A 209 17.39 -11.02 6.41
C ASP A 209 16.41 -12.02 7.08
N GLY A 210 15.21 -11.56 7.49
CA GLY A 210 14.19 -12.38 8.14
C GLY A 210 14.41 -12.59 9.64
N THR A 211 15.40 -11.95 10.28
CA THR A 211 15.66 -12.05 11.71
C THR A 211 15.07 -10.88 12.49
N GLY A 212 14.98 -11.00 13.83
CA GLY A 212 14.67 -9.89 14.71
C GLY A 212 13.23 -9.38 14.63
N LEU A 213 12.27 -10.27 14.41
CA LEU A 213 10.85 -9.95 14.41
C LEU A 213 10.43 -9.25 15.71
N GLU A 214 9.74 -8.13 15.58
CA GLU A 214 9.31 -7.29 16.71
C GLU A 214 7.92 -6.72 16.46
N GLN A 215 7.00 -6.90 17.42
CA GLN A 215 5.68 -6.26 17.42
C GLN A 215 5.81 -4.78 17.78
N LEU A 216 5.08 -3.91 17.07
CA LEU A 216 5.16 -2.46 17.22
C LEU A 216 3.89 -1.87 17.87
N THR A 217 2.70 -2.32 17.49
CA THR A 217 1.43 -1.85 18.06
C THR A 217 0.77 -2.92 18.91
N PHE A 218 0.00 -2.48 19.95
CA PHE A 218 -0.55 -3.36 20.98
C PHE A 218 -1.97 -2.94 21.40
N ASP A 219 -2.67 -2.19 20.55
CA ASP A 219 -4.00 -1.70 20.86
C ASP A 219 -5.12 -2.65 20.42
N GLN A 220 -6.38 -2.29 20.67
CA GLN A 220 -7.54 -3.09 20.31
C GLN A 220 -8.03 -2.85 18.89
N ARG A 221 -7.46 -1.87 18.19
CA ARG A 221 -7.80 -1.55 16.81
C ARG A 221 -7.07 -2.52 15.86
N VAL A 222 -7.49 -2.53 14.62
CA VAL A 222 -6.89 -3.38 13.59
C VAL A 222 -6.06 -2.48 12.68
N ASN A 223 -4.74 -2.68 12.67
CA ASN A 223 -3.77 -1.75 12.08
C ASN A 223 -3.13 -2.34 10.82
N TRP A 224 -3.10 -1.53 9.72
CA TRP A 224 -2.68 -1.94 8.39
C TRP A 224 -1.79 -0.90 7.73
N PHE A 225 -0.97 -1.34 6.75
CA PHE A 225 -0.21 -0.51 5.82
C PHE A 225 0.65 0.57 6.50
N PRO A 226 1.70 0.20 7.24
CA PRO A 226 2.62 1.17 7.84
C PRO A 226 3.53 1.78 6.77
N HIS A 227 3.51 3.12 6.63
CA HIS A 227 4.36 3.86 5.69
C HIS A 227 5.27 4.82 6.45
N ILE A 228 6.58 4.58 6.35
CA ILE A 228 7.60 5.40 6.99
C ILE A 228 7.97 6.60 6.10
N SER A 229 8.12 7.78 6.70
CA SER A 229 8.60 8.96 5.98
C SER A 229 10.05 8.76 5.49
N PRO A 230 10.44 9.34 4.35
CA PRO A 230 11.80 9.22 3.81
C PRO A 230 12.91 9.65 4.78
N ASP A 231 12.64 10.60 5.69
CA ASP A 231 13.56 11.02 6.76
C ASP A 231 13.67 10.02 7.92
N GLY A 232 12.80 8.99 7.94
CA GLY A 232 12.77 7.98 9.00
C GLY A 232 12.22 8.45 10.35
N GLU A 233 11.61 9.63 10.42
CA GLU A 233 11.17 10.22 11.70
C GLU A 233 9.75 9.85 12.11
N VAL A 234 8.88 9.58 11.15
CA VAL A 234 7.46 9.28 11.40
C VAL A 234 6.96 8.10 10.59
N VAL A 235 5.95 7.42 11.12
CA VAL A 235 5.19 6.39 10.39
C VAL A 235 3.71 6.77 10.40
N VAL A 236 3.07 6.76 9.25
CA VAL A 236 1.62 6.81 9.11
C VAL A 236 1.09 5.40 8.83
N TYR A 237 -0.08 5.08 9.35
CA TYR A 237 -0.73 3.81 9.09
C TYR A 237 -2.25 3.91 9.16
N LEU A 238 -2.93 2.95 8.54
CA LEU A 238 -4.38 2.84 8.53
C LEU A 238 -4.84 2.05 9.75
N SER A 239 -5.84 2.56 10.48
CA SER A 239 -6.37 1.94 11.70
C SER A 239 -7.89 1.79 11.62
N TYR A 240 -8.34 0.56 11.62
CA TYR A 240 -9.75 0.18 11.61
C TYR A 240 -10.32 0.08 13.02
N PRO A 241 -11.65 0.15 13.18
CA PRO A 241 -12.31 -0.18 14.44
C PRO A 241 -11.97 -1.61 14.89
N SER A 242 -11.99 -1.81 16.22
CA SER A 242 -11.83 -3.15 16.79
C SER A 242 -12.86 -4.13 16.23
N GLY A 243 -12.40 -5.36 15.96
CA GLY A 243 -13.24 -6.42 15.42
C GLY A 243 -13.43 -6.39 13.89
N THR A 244 -12.76 -5.48 13.19
CA THR A 244 -12.69 -5.54 11.73
C THR A 244 -11.83 -6.73 11.30
N THR A 245 -12.28 -7.47 10.28
CA THR A 245 -11.53 -8.56 9.67
C THR A 245 -10.98 -8.12 8.32
N GLY A 246 -9.69 -8.35 8.08
CA GLY A 246 -8.99 -7.88 6.87
C GLY A 246 -8.92 -6.36 6.79
N HIS A 247 -8.86 -5.85 5.58
CA HIS A 247 -8.77 -4.40 5.27
C HIS A 247 -9.88 -3.95 4.30
N PRO A 248 -11.16 -4.11 4.67
CA PRO A 248 -12.28 -3.79 3.78
C PRO A 248 -12.33 -2.31 3.44
N ALA A 249 -12.98 -2.00 2.30
CA ALA A 249 -13.26 -0.65 1.89
C ALA A 249 -14.48 -0.06 2.64
N ASP A 250 -14.65 1.26 2.52
CA ASP A 250 -15.87 1.99 2.88
C ASP A 250 -16.28 1.89 4.36
N LEU A 251 -15.28 1.89 5.24
CA LEU A 251 -15.46 1.96 6.69
C LEU A 251 -14.96 3.28 7.28
N PRO A 252 -15.47 3.67 8.45
CA PRO A 252 -14.85 4.72 9.25
C PRO A 252 -13.51 4.24 9.78
N VAL A 253 -12.43 4.83 9.27
CA VAL A 253 -11.04 4.51 9.62
C VAL A 253 -10.30 5.75 10.08
N GLU A 254 -9.12 5.55 10.66
CA GLU A 254 -8.22 6.61 11.08
C GLU A 254 -6.87 6.46 10.39
N LEU A 255 -6.30 7.56 9.90
CA LEU A 255 -4.87 7.66 9.66
C LEU A 255 -4.21 8.07 10.96
N ARG A 256 -3.30 7.23 11.44
CA ARG A 256 -2.59 7.42 12.70
C ARG A 256 -1.11 7.59 12.46
N LEU A 257 -0.50 8.51 13.18
CA LEU A 257 0.90 8.88 13.06
C LEU A 257 1.65 8.52 14.34
N VAL A 258 2.85 7.97 14.16
CA VAL A 258 3.83 7.71 15.24
C VAL A 258 5.11 8.48 14.94
N HIS A 259 5.61 9.23 15.92
CA HIS A 259 6.93 9.86 15.87
C HIS A 259 8.00 8.89 16.39
N LEU A 260 8.95 8.50 15.54
CA LEU A 260 9.98 7.50 15.88
C LEU A 260 11.14 8.08 16.71
N GLY A 261 11.18 9.39 16.93
CA GLY A 261 12.24 10.11 17.61
C GLY A 261 12.46 9.74 19.07
N GLY A 262 13.14 8.64 19.32
CA GLY A 262 13.96 8.46 20.51
C GLY A 262 13.49 7.49 21.60
N THR A 263 12.28 6.93 21.62
CA THR A 263 11.90 5.95 22.65
C THR A 263 11.13 4.77 22.05
N ARG A 264 11.33 3.56 22.64
CA ARG A 264 10.51 2.37 22.32
C ARG A 264 9.02 2.59 22.58
N ASP A 265 8.68 3.56 23.42
CA ASP A 265 7.30 3.88 23.81
C ASP A 265 6.55 4.70 22.75
N ALA A 266 7.21 5.15 21.68
CA ALA A 266 6.59 5.94 20.60
C ALA A 266 5.35 5.25 20.02
N TRP A 267 5.40 3.95 19.82
CA TRP A 267 4.30 3.15 19.29
C TRP A 267 3.10 2.99 20.21
N GLN A 268 3.25 3.33 21.50
CA GLN A 268 2.15 3.29 22.48
C GLN A 268 1.28 4.56 22.46
N HIS A 269 1.75 5.61 21.78
CA HIS A 269 1.10 6.92 21.76
C HIS A 269 0.87 7.46 20.34
N PRO A 270 0.24 6.68 19.44
CA PRO A 270 -0.06 7.17 18.10
C PRO A 270 -1.09 8.29 18.16
N THR A 271 -0.95 9.28 17.26
CA THR A 271 -1.89 10.38 17.12
C THR A 271 -2.80 10.15 15.94
N THR A 272 -4.12 10.25 16.11
CA THR A 272 -5.05 10.28 14.97
C THR A 272 -4.92 11.63 14.28
N ILE A 273 -4.47 11.64 13.03
CA ILE A 273 -4.28 12.86 12.24
C ILE A 273 -5.42 13.11 11.27
N VAL A 274 -6.09 12.05 10.78
CA VAL A 274 -7.28 12.14 9.92
C VAL A 274 -8.26 11.03 10.29
N ALA A 275 -9.53 11.37 10.47
CA ALA A 275 -10.63 10.40 10.52
C ALA A 275 -11.44 10.53 9.22
N LEU A 276 -11.71 9.41 8.55
CA LEU A 276 -12.29 9.41 7.21
C LEU A 276 -13.14 8.16 6.94
N ASN A 277 -13.94 8.20 5.89
CA ASN A 277 -14.51 7.00 5.29
C ASN A 277 -13.52 6.47 4.25
N GLY A 278 -12.96 5.29 4.48
CA GLY A 278 -11.84 4.76 3.69
C GLY A 278 -11.66 3.27 3.88
N GLY A 279 -10.42 2.85 3.97
CA GLY A 279 -10.03 1.43 4.05
C GLY A 279 -9.19 1.04 2.85
N GLN A 280 -9.53 -0.08 2.20
CA GLN A 280 -8.87 -0.51 0.96
C GLN A 280 -8.81 0.65 -0.04
N GLY A 281 -7.63 0.90 -0.61
CA GLY A 281 -7.37 1.97 -1.56
C GLY A 281 -7.01 3.33 -0.94
N THR A 282 -7.06 3.47 0.40
CA THR A 282 -6.73 4.74 1.07
C THR A 282 -5.24 5.05 1.06
N ILE A 283 -4.42 4.14 1.60
CA ILE A 283 -2.95 4.23 1.67
C ILE A 283 -2.30 2.84 1.55
N ASN A 284 -2.69 2.02 0.60
CA ASN A 284 -2.14 0.67 0.45
C ASN A 284 -0.64 0.63 0.11
N VAL A 285 -0.09 1.75 -0.36
CA VAL A 285 1.25 1.86 -0.92
C VAL A 285 1.99 3.06 -0.37
N PRO A 286 3.33 3.13 -0.45
CA PRO A 286 4.13 4.26 0.00
C PRO A 286 3.67 5.57 -0.62
N SER A 287 3.25 6.52 0.19
CA SER A 287 2.56 7.75 -0.26
C SER A 287 3.18 9.06 0.24
N TRP A 288 4.31 9.00 0.94
CA TRP A 288 5.04 10.17 1.40
C TRP A 288 5.68 10.96 0.25
N ALA A 289 5.66 12.27 0.38
CA ALA A 289 6.50 13.15 -0.45
C ALA A 289 7.98 12.83 -0.23
N PRO A 290 8.84 12.91 -1.27
CA PRO A 290 10.26 12.59 -1.15
C PRO A 290 11.03 13.44 -0.10
N ASP A 291 10.53 14.63 0.21
CA ASP A 291 11.06 15.53 1.22
C ASP A 291 10.47 15.35 2.62
N SER A 292 9.59 14.37 2.82
CA SER A 292 8.92 14.06 4.09
C SER A 292 7.98 15.14 4.62
N THR A 293 7.65 16.16 3.83
CA THR A 293 6.78 17.27 4.26
C THR A 293 5.31 16.96 4.24
N ALA A 294 4.89 15.98 3.46
CA ALA A 294 3.49 15.64 3.26
C ALA A 294 3.30 14.17 2.87
N PHE A 295 2.09 13.67 2.96
CA PHE A 295 1.71 12.41 2.30
C PHE A 295 0.33 12.51 1.63
N ALA A 296 0.13 11.67 0.61
CA ALA A 296 -1.11 11.58 -0.13
C ALA A 296 -1.96 10.40 0.36
N PHE A 297 -3.29 10.54 0.29
CA PHE A 297 -4.25 9.48 0.60
C PHE A 297 -5.55 9.68 -0.17
N VAL A 298 -6.40 8.65 -0.20
CA VAL A 298 -7.74 8.75 -0.79
C VAL A 298 -8.79 8.49 0.28
N ASP A 299 -9.83 9.34 0.34
CA ASP A 299 -11.04 9.08 1.10
C ASP A 299 -12.26 8.93 0.18
N TYR A 300 -13.29 8.25 0.68
CA TYR A 300 -14.47 7.83 -0.09
C TYR A 300 -15.76 8.30 0.59
N PRO A 301 -16.02 9.62 0.69
CA PRO A 301 -17.23 10.11 1.32
C PRO A 301 -18.46 9.77 0.49
N VAL A 302 -19.56 9.52 1.18
CA VAL A 302 -20.90 9.38 0.58
C VAL A 302 -21.66 10.68 0.84
N ALA A 303 -22.22 11.29 -0.20
CA ALA A 303 -23.04 12.49 -0.06
C ALA A 303 -24.23 12.21 0.87
N THR A 304 -24.38 13.00 1.91
CA THR A 304 -25.59 12.99 2.74
C THR A 304 -26.76 13.52 1.91
N VAL A 305 -27.77 12.69 1.68
CA VAL A 305 -29.03 13.06 1.01
C VAL A 305 -29.87 13.93 1.93
#